data_57cf91ee3064a7d5bcde57b03ecafda9
#
_entry.id   57cf91ee3064a7d5bcde57b03ecafda9
#
_cell.length_a   1.000
_cell.length_b   1.000
_cell.length_c   1.000
_cell.angle_alpha   90.00
_cell.angle_beta   90.00
_cell.angle_gamma   90.00
#
_symmetry.space_group_name_H-M   'P 1'
#
loop_
_entity.id
_entity.type
_entity.pdbx_description
1 polymer ?
#
loop_
_entity_poly.entity_id
_entity_poly.type
_entity_poly.pdbx_seq_one_letter_code
_entity_poly.pdbx_strand_id
1 'polypeptide(L)'
;MAHLYVIAGHGAGDCGAVGYGYTEAERVRYLASRLFALGGNDVTVADMNRNWYEDNGIMSLNIPNDWQILELHMDSATASACGGHVIIKEGYNPDQYDTALSNFIGNFFPGRANKIVGRNDLANVNRSAYRGYSYRLLENGFITNQNDLNKFNCKTDELAKGILNAFGIATSRSKEEDIDGDVKSGGVSQDSIQHYGRVSYQAHIRDTGWACWQSDGRMSGTTGQNRRIEAFRLIPVGETDVVVHIKDVGDKEYKNISKDTILGTTGQNKRIEAIKIIGKDTPYIYRVHQKNIGWTNWIYNGQWAGTKGKGLQIEAIEIMVAKFLVNPHVQNKGWLGERACENIIGITGHNLRLEAFKLNPLGMTIKAKAHIEGIGWKDYGTVTKDTVIGTTGQNKRIECLCFDGDFEYRVHVKNSGWTDWTKADGVSTLGTVGQALRIEAIQFR
;
A
#
# COMPACT_ATOMS: atom_id res chain seq x y z
N MET A 1 1.00 9.04 -33.42
CA MET A 1 0.67 8.88 -32.00
C MET A 1 1.98 8.89 -31.25
N ALA A 2 2.05 9.52 -30.09
CA ALA A 2 3.28 9.51 -29.32
C ALA A 2 3.49 8.12 -28.69
N HIS A 3 4.75 7.66 -28.59
CA HIS A 3 5.09 6.55 -27.71
C HIS A 3 5.54 7.10 -26.35
N LEU A 4 4.95 6.61 -25.28
CA LEU A 4 5.20 7.09 -23.92
C LEU A 4 6.17 6.16 -23.19
N TYR A 5 7.33 6.70 -22.77
CA TYR A 5 8.27 6.02 -21.90
C TYR A 5 8.09 6.50 -20.48
N VAL A 6 7.55 5.65 -19.59
CA VAL A 6 7.17 5.98 -18.22
C VAL A 6 8.26 5.58 -17.25
N ILE A 7 8.73 6.51 -16.45
CA ILE A 7 9.63 6.28 -15.32
C ILE A 7 8.82 6.47 -14.02
N ALA A 8 8.75 5.45 -13.19
CA ALA A 8 8.24 5.60 -11.83
C ALA A 8 9.35 6.22 -10.97
N GLY A 9 9.10 7.37 -10.37
CA GLY A 9 10.02 8.00 -9.43
C GLY A 9 10.33 7.11 -8.24
N HIS A 10 11.46 7.36 -7.58
CA HIS A 10 11.91 6.61 -6.40
C HIS A 10 12.14 5.11 -6.68
N GLY A 11 13.37 4.71 -6.89
CA GLY A 11 13.76 3.33 -7.22
C GLY A 11 14.01 2.46 -6.00
N ALA A 12 14.68 1.34 -6.23
CA ALA A 12 15.07 0.40 -5.17
C ALA A 12 15.74 1.13 -4.00
N GLY A 13 15.15 1.01 -2.83
CA GLY A 13 15.69 1.58 -1.62
C GLY A 13 15.19 2.97 -1.23
N ASP A 14 14.58 3.68 -2.14
CA ASP A 14 14.00 4.99 -1.91
C ASP A 14 12.47 4.89 -1.91
N CYS A 15 11.85 5.14 -0.77
CA CYS A 15 10.39 5.13 -0.65
C CYS A 15 9.74 6.43 -1.13
N GLY A 16 10.53 7.49 -1.38
CA GLY A 16 10.00 8.82 -1.63
C GLY A 16 9.28 9.40 -0.40
N ALA A 17 8.42 10.34 -0.63
CA ALA A 17 7.58 10.92 0.42
C ALA A 17 6.58 9.89 0.98
N VAL A 18 6.17 10.12 2.23
CA VAL A 18 5.23 9.22 2.94
C VAL A 18 4.04 10.03 3.46
N GLY A 19 2.83 9.52 3.23
CA GLY A 19 1.61 10.13 3.74
C GLY A 19 0.51 9.09 3.94
N TYR A 20 -0.19 9.16 5.08
CA TYR A 20 -1.36 8.33 5.38
C TYR A 20 -1.16 6.82 5.16
N GLY A 21 0.03 6.31 5.48
CA GLY A 21 0.38 4.89 5.35
C GLY A 21 0.79 4.44 3.95
N TYR A 22 0.90 5.35 2.99
CA TYR A 22 1.40 5.09 1.64
C TYR A 22 2.79 5.69 1.44
N THR A 23 3.57 5.09 0.55
CA THR A 23 4.82 5.67 0.04
C THR A 23 4.60 6.17 -1.39
N GLU A 24 5.28 7.23 -1.75
CA GLU A 24 5.26 7.79 -3.10
C GLU A 24 5.68 6.73 -4.13
N ALA A 25 6.79 6.06 -3.87
CA ALA A 25 7.29 4.97 -4.71
C ALA A 25 6.23 3.90 -5.04
N GLU A 26 5.43 3.50 -4.05
CA GLU A 26 4.35 2.53 -4.24
C GLU A 26 3.24 3.09 -5.13
N ARG A 27 2.88 4.36 -4.93
CA ARG A 27 1.80 4.99 -5.69
C ARG A 27 2.15 5.21 -7.14
N VAL A 28 3.34 5.76 -7.41
CA VAL A 28 3.77 6.01 -8.80
C VAL A 28 4.03 4.72 -9.59
N ARG A 29 4.49 3.64 -8.93
CA ARG A 29 4.59 2.31 -9.57
C ARG A 29 3.22 1.75 -9.93
N TYR A 30 2.23 1.93 -9.04
CA TYR A 30 0.87 1.53 -9.34
C TYR A 30 0.32 2.30 -10.55
N LEU A 31 0.50 3.63 -10.60
CA LEU A 31 0.08 4.44 -11.76
C LEU A 31 0.80 4.01 -13.04
N ALA A 32 2.12 3.77 -12.99
CA ALA A 32 2.89 3.28 -14.14
C ALA A 32 2.34 1.95 -14.68
N SER A 33 1.99 1.01 -13.80
CA SER A 33 1.39 -0.26 -14.19
C SER A 33 0.02 -0.07 -14.88
N ARG A 34 -0.78 0.92 -14.42
CA ARG A 34 -2.07 1.23 -15.04
C ARG A 34 -1.92 1.90 -16.40
N LEU A 35 -0.94 2.80 -16.57
CA LEU A 35 -0.61 3.40 -17.86
C LEU A 35 -0.22 2.33 -18.89
N PHE A 36 0.62 1.37 -18.49
CA PHE A 36 0.98 0.25 -19.36
C PHE A 36 -0.23 -0.61 -19.73
N ALA A 37 -1.03 -1.00 -18.75
CA ALA A 37 -2.20 -1.86 -18.98
C ALA A 37 -3.26 -1.22 -19.89
N LEU A 38 -3.42 0.11 -19.82
CA LEU A 38 -4.42 0.85 -20.61
C LEU A 38 -3.88 1.37 -21.95
N GLY A 39 -2.59 1.67 -22.03
CA GLY A 39 -1.95 2.23 -23.24
C GLY A 39 -1.37 1.15 -24.17
N GLY A 40 -1.22 -0.09 -23.68
CA GLY A 40 -0.75 -1.22 -24.49
C GLY A 40 0.62 -0.96 -25.14
N ASN A 41 0.72 -1.22 -26.43
CA ASN A 41 1.97 -1.11 -27.19
C ASN A 41 2.53 0.32 -27.33
N ASP A 42 1.72 1.34 -27.08
CA ASP A 42 2.13 2.75 -27.15
C ASP A 42 2.77 3.24 -25.84
N VAL A 43 2.89 2.36 -24.84
CA VAL A 43 3.50 2.65 -23.52
C VAL A 43 4.59 1.64 -23.20
N THR A 44 5.76 2.15 -22.85
CA THR A 44 6.85 1.36 -22.25
C THR A 44 7.08 1.86 -20.83
N VAL A 45 7.12 0.95 -19.86
CA VAL A 45 7.47 1.28 -18.48
C VAL A 45 8.93 0.89 -18.22
N ALA A 46 9.71 1.84 -17.73
CA ALA A 46 11.08 1.63 -17.30
C ALA A 46 11.17 0.61 -16.15
N ASP A 47 12.34 0.03 -15.94
CA ASP A 47 12.54 -0.88 -14.80
C ASP A 47 12.20 -0.17 -13.48
N MET A 48 11.11 -0.58 -12.87
CA MET A 48 10.57 -0.01 -11.63
C MET A 48 11.40 -0.35 -10.38
N ASN A 49 12.34 -1.29 -10.47
CA ASN A 49 13.26 -1.61 -9.39
C ASN A 49 14.55 -0.78 -9.42
N ARG A 50 14.75 -0.02 -10.49
CA ARG A 50 15.92 0.84 -10.67
C ARG A 50 15.67 2.22 -10.08
N ASN A 51 16.65 2.81 -9.37
CA ASN A 51 16.63 4.21 -8.98
C ASN A 51 17.27 5.07 -10.09
N TRP A 52 16.44 5.56 -11.00
CA TRP A 52 16.85 6.34 -12.17
C TRP A 52 17.54 7.67 -11.84
N TYR A 53 17.35 8.14 -10.63
CA TYR A 53 18.04 9.33 -10.12
C TYR A 53 19.48 8.99 -9.68
N GLU A 54 19.67 7.97 -8.83
CA GLU A 54 20.97 7.65 -8.24
C GLU A 54 21.95 7.04 -9.24
N ASP A 55 21.47 6.18 -10.13
CA ASP A 55 22.34 5.46 -11.08
C ASP A 55 22.55 6.18 -12.42
N ASN A 56 22.16 7.45 -12.52
CA ASN A 56 22.21 8.23 -13.76
C ASN A 56 21.49 7.56 -14.96
N GLY A 57 20.39 6.85 -14.70
CA GLY A 57 19.72 6.00 -15.68
C GLY A 57 19.41 6.69 -17.02
N ILE A 58 19.02 7.95 -16.99
CA ILE A 58 18.72 8.73 -18.20
C ILE A 58 19.97 8.92 -19.07
N MET A 59 21.15 9.03 -18.50
CA MET A 59 22.39 9.19 -19.27
C MET A 59 22.75 7.97 -20.10
N SER A 60 22.34 6.78 -19.66
CA SER A 60 22.54 5.50 -20.37
C SER A 60 21.33 5.03 -21.16
N LEU A 61 20.23 5.79 -21.10
CA LEU A 61 18.99 5.44 -21.81
C LEU A 61 19.20 5.50 -23.34
N ASN A 62 18.71 4.48 -24.04
CA ASN A 62 18.74 4.42 -25.50
C ASN A 62 17.34 4.10 -26.02
N ILE A 63 16.59 5.14 -26.32
CA ILE A 63 15.23 5.09 -26.90
C ILE A 63 15.16 6.03 -28.11
N PRO A 64 14.21 5.86 -29.01
CA PRO A 64 13.96 6.80 -30.10
C PRO A 64 13.72 8.24 -29.60
N ASN A 65 14.27 9.23 -30.28
CA ASN A 65 14.20 10.62 -29.86
C ASN A 65 12.78 11.23 -29.97
N ASP A 66 11.88 10.61 -30.71
CA ASP A 66 10.47 10.99 -30.84
C ASP A 66 9.59 10.44 -29.70
N TRP A 67 10.13 9.55 -28.87
CA TRP A 67 9.42 9.08 -27.68
C TRP A 67 9.32 10.17 -26.63
N GLN A 68 8.22 10.14 -25.88
CA GLN A 68 7.96 11.08 -24.81
C GLN A 68 8.27 10.46 -23.45
N ILE A 69 9.19 11.03 -22.71
CA ILE A 69 9.50 10.56 -21.35
C ILE A 69 8.60 11.25 -20.34
N LEU A 70 7.94 10.46 -19.50
CA LEU A 70 7.12 10.90 -18.38
C LEU A 70 7.63 10.28 -17.09
N GLU A 71 8.20 11.10 -16.21
CA GLU A 71 8.57 10.65 -14.86
C GLU A 71 7.46 10.99 -13.87
N LEU A 72 7.03 10.00 -13.09
CA LEU A 72 5.88 10.10 -12.19
C LEU A 72 6.33 10.35 -10.75
N HIS A 73 5.76 11.37 -10.12
CA HIS A 73 5.99 11.74 -8.73
C HIS A 73 4.69 12.11 -8.01
N MET A 74 4.74 12.24 -6.70
CA MET A 74 3.73 12.90 -5.87
C MET A 74 4.43 13.90 -4.95
N ASP A 75 3.96 15.13 -4.95
CA ASP A 75 4.51 16.21 -4.13
C ASP A 75 4.28 15.97 -2.62
N SER A 76 5.08 16.62 -1.79
CA SER A 76 4.91 16.56 -0.35
C SER A 76 5.21 17.90 0.30
N ALA A 77 4.32 18.33 1.20
CA ALA A 77 4.45 19.55 1.98
C ALA A 77 3.52 19.50 3.21
N THR A 78 2.97 20.62 3.64
CA THR A 78 1.94 20.66 4.68
C THR A 78 0.66 19.94 4.23
N ALA A 79 -0.14 19.43 5.16
CA ALA A 79 -1.39 18.72 4.86
C ALA A 79 -2.44 19.58 4.09
N SER A 80 -2.29 20.90 4.09
CA SER A 80 -3.14 21.82 3.33
C SER A 80 -2.66 22.08 1.89
N ALA A 81 -1.40 21.77 1.56
CA ALA A 81 -0.87 21.91 0.21
C ALA A 81 -1.54 20.86 -0.69
N CYS A 82 -1.99 21.25 -1.88
CA CYS A 82 -2.71 20.39 -2.81
C CYS A 82 -2.47 20.80 -4.27
N GLY A 83 -2.81 19.92 -5.19
CA GLY A 83 -2.81 20.18 -6.63
C GLY A 83 -1.65 19.55 -7.38
N GLY A 84 -1.92 19.14 -8.63
CA GLY A 84 -0.93 18.56 -9.53
C GLY A 84 -0.33 19.57 -10.51
N HIS A 85 0.87 19.30 -10.99
CA HIS A 85 1.55 20.15 -11.96
C HIS A 85 2.60 19.38 -12.77
N VAL A 86 3.00 19.97 -13.90
CA VAL A 86 4.05 19.45 -14.77
C VAL A 86 5.34 20.24 -14.56
N ILE A 87 6.45 19.56 -14.49
CA ILE A 87 7.78 20.18 -14.42
C ILE A 87 8.53 19.90 -15.72
N ILE A 88 9.07 20.95 -16.32
CA ILE A 88 9.89 20.91 -17.53
C ILE A 88 11.24 21.58 -17.26
N LYS A 89 12.18 21.48 -18.19
CA LYS A 89 13.46 22.22 -18.11
C LYS A 89 13.20 23.71 -18.15
N GLU A 90 13.79 24.44 -17.19
CA GLU A 90 13.75 25.92 -17.19
C GLU A 90 14.32 26.50 -18.49
N GLY A 91 13.64 27.50 -19.03
CA GLY A 91 13.97 28.11 -20.31
C GLY A 91 13.43 27.39 -21.55
N TYR A 92 12.79 26.22 -21.39
CA TYR A 92 12.11 25.56 -22.49
C TYR A 92 10.67 26.06 -22.60
N ASN A 93 10.17 26.16 -23.83
CA ASN A 93 8.75 26.43 -24.07
C ASN A 93 7.96 25.14 -23.93
N PRO A 94 6.81 25.16 -23.22
CA PRO A 94 5.92 24.00 -23.16
C PRO A 94 5.47 23.56 -24.56
N ASP A 95 5.55 22.28 -24.81
CA ASP A 95 5.02 21.67 -26.03
C ASP A 95 3.52 21.36 -25.91
N GLN A 96 2.95 20.74 -26.95
CA GLN A 96 1.53 20.36 -26.97
C GLN A 96 1.18 19.34 -25.87
N TYR A 97 2.10 18.42 -25.54
CA TYR A 97 1.90 17.40 -24.52
C TYR A 97 1.99 18.00 -23.12
N ASP A 98 2.95 18.89 -22.86
CA ASP A 98 3.06 19.64 -21.61
C ASP A 98 1.78 20.42 -21.33
N THR A 99 1.27 21.11 -22.35
CA THR A 99 0.05 21.91 -22.26
C THR A 99 -1.18 21.04 -22.00
N ALA A 100 -1.35 19.95 -22.75
CA ALA A 100 -2.48 19.02 -22.57
C ALA A 100 -2.44 18.35 -21.19
N LEU A 101 -1.25 17.87 -20.80
CA LEU A 101 -1.05 17.20 -19.50
C LEU A 101 -1.28 18.14 -18.34
N SER A 102 -0.77 19.38 -18.40
CA SER A 102 -0.96 20.38 -17.33
C SER A 102 -2.42 20.80 -17.17
N ASN A 103 -3.15 20.92 -18.27
CA ASN A 103 -4.59 21.20 -18.23
C ASN A 103 -5.36 20.04 -17.58
N PHE A 104 -5.03 18.80 -17.95
CA PHE A 104 -5.65 17.63 -17.35
C PHE A 104 -5.33 17.54 -15.85
N ILE A 105 -4.04 17.52 -15.49
CA ILE A 105 -3.63 17.28 -14.10
C ILE A 105 -4.08 18.40 -13.16
N GLY A 106 -4.02 19.65 -13.59
CA GLY A 106 -4.48 20.79 -12.80
C GLY A 106 -5.99 20.86 -12.59
N ASN A 107 -6.78 20.19 -13.44
CA ASN A 107 -8.22 19.99 -13.25
C ASN A 107 -8.50 18.74 -12.41
N PHE A 108 -7.71 17.71 -12.60
CA PHE A 108 -7.81 16.47 -11.81
C PHE A 108 -7.36 16.68 -10.37
N PHE A 109 -6.25 17.36 -10.12
CA PHE A 109 -5.78 17.79 -8.79
C PHE A 109 -5.72 19.33 -8.74
N PRO A 110 -6.81 20.01 -8.41
CA PRO A 110 -6.82 21.47 -8.31
C PRO A 110 -6.06 21.96 -7.07
N GLY A 111 -5.52 23.18 -7.15
CA GLY A 111 -4.86 23.84 -6.02
C GLY A 111 -3.57 24.57 -6.37
N ARG A 112 -2.86 24.17 -7.42
CA ARG A 112 -1.67 24.87 -7.91
C ARG A 112 -2.05 26.05 -8.82
N ALA A 113 -1.46 27.22 -8.55
CA ALA A 113 -1.60 28.40 -9.42
C ALA A 113 -0.85 28.18 -10.73
N ASN A 114 0.39 27.71 -10.65
CA ASN A 114 1.23 27.40 -11.80
C ASN A 114 1.14 25.89 -12.11
N LYS A 115 0.56 25.56 -13.25
CA LYS A 115 0.37 24.19 -13.70
C LYS A 115 1.56 23.64 -14.50
N ILE A 116 2.44 24.51 -15.00
CA ILE A 116 3.72 24.17 -15.61
C ILE A 116 4.80 24.97 -14.89
N VAL A 117 5.85 24.29 -14.44
CA VAL A 117 6.95 24.89 -13.68
C VAL A 117 8.26 24.53 -14.36
N GLY A 118 9.06 25.56 -14.69
CA GLY A 118 10.44 25.38 -15.15
C GLY A 118 11.38 25.12 -13.97
N ARG A 119 12.20 24.08 -14.04
CA ARG A 119 13.19 23.73 -13.01
C ARG A 119 14.56 23.46 -13.65
N ASN A 120 15.63 23.88 -12.94
CA ASN A 120 17.03 23.64 -13.33
C ASN A 120 17.86 22.95 -12.25
N ASP A 121 17.25 22.63 -11.13
CA ASP A 121 17.86 21.99 -9.95
C ASP A 121 17.54 20.48 -9.86
N LEU A 122 16.69 19.93 -10.75
CA LEU A 122 16.34 18.52 -10.79
C LEU A 122 17.26 17.75 -11.76
N ALA A 123 17.91 16.71 -11.24
CA ALA A 123 18.94 15.99 -11.98
C ALA A 123 18.40 15.35 -13.27
N ASN A 124 17.27 14.62 -13.22
CA ASN A 124 16.71 13.94 -14.39
C ASN A 124 16.17 14.90 -15.44
N VAL A 125 15.63 16.04 -15.03
CA VAL A 125 15.26 17.16 -15.93
C VAL A 125 16.48 17.64 -16.72
N ASN A 126 17.61 17.88 -16.04
CA ASN A 126 18.84 18.35 -16.65
C ASN A 126 19.50 17.29 -17.54
N ARG A 127 19.52 16.02 -17.09
CA ARG A 127 20.08 14.88 -17.84
C ARG A 127 19.30 14.64 -19.13
N SER A 128 17.97 14.71 -19.08
CA SER A 128 17.11 14.56 -20.26
C SER A 128 17.31 15.68 -21.27
N ALA A 129 17.40 16.93 -20.79
CA ALA A 129 17.71 18.08 -21.64
C ALA A 129 19.09 17.94 -22.30
N TYR A 130 20.11 17.50 -21.56
CA TYR A 130 21.45 17.25 -22.10
C TYR A 130 21.45 16.15 -23.18
N ARG A 131 20.62 15.12 -23.00
CA ARG A 131 20.45 14.00 -23.96
C ARG A 131 19.54 14.35 -25.16
N GLY A 132 18.88 15.51 -25.14
CA GLY A 132 17.94 15.93 -26.19
C GLY A 132 16.63 15.17 -26.19
N TYR A 133 16.24 14.54 -25.07
CA TYR A 133 14.97 13.85 -24.93
C TYR A 133 13.81 14.80 -24.62
N SER A 134 12.63 14.49 -25.17
CA SER A 134 11.38 15.13 -24.82
C SER A 134 10.89 14.59 -23.46
N TYR A 135 11.11 15.35 -22.41
CA TYR A 135 10.93 14.90 -21.02
C TYR A 135 10.07 15.87 -20.21
N ARG A 136 9.21 15.32 -19.37
CA ARG A 136 8.51 16.01 -18.30
C ARG A 136 8.39 15.14 -17.06
N LEU A 137 8.40 15.80 -15.88
CA LEU A 137 8.07 15.19 -14.60
C LEU A 137 6.66 15.62 -14.21
N LEU A 138 5.85 14.68 -13.76
CA LEU A 138 4.47 14.90 -13.36
C LEU A 138 4.30 14.69 -11.87
N GLU A 139 3.92 15.76 -11.17
CA GLU A 139 3.47 15.72 -9.78
C GLU A 139 1.97 15.41 -9.72
N ASN A 140 1.63 14.22 -9.27
CA ASN A 140 0.27 13.68 -9.24
C ASN A 140 -0.47 14.04 -7.94
N GLY A 141 -0.50 15.35 -7.60
CA GLY A 141 -1.03 15.83 -6.33
C GLY A 141 -0.07 15.59 -5.16
N PHE A 142 -0.52 15.92 -3.95
CA PHE A 142 0.28 15.80 -2.74
C PHE A 142 -0.04 14.50 -1.98
N ILE A 143 0.97 13.67 -1.72
CA ILE A 143 0.82 12.48 -0.87
C ILE A 143 0.48 12.84 0.58
N THR A 144 0.91 14.02 1.02
CA THR A 144 0.62 14.58 2.36
C THR A 144 -0.75 15.27 2.44
N ASN A 145 -1.48 15.39 1.33
CA ASN A 145 -2.86 15.89 1.30
C ASN A 145 -3.84 14.73 1.17
N GLN A 146 -4.70 14.55 2.15
CA GLN A 146 -5.62 13.40 2.18
C GLN A 146 -6.61 13.41 1.00
N ASN A 147 -7.05 14.58 0.53
CA ASN A 147 -7.98 14.65 -0.61
C ASN A 147 -7.30 14.27 -1.91
N ASP A 148 -6.07 14.75 -2.16
CA ASP A 148 -5.30 14.40 -3.34
C ASP A 148 -4.96 12.91 -3.34
N LEU A 149 -4.46 12.38 -2.22
CA LEU A 149 -4.15 10.96 -2.08
C LEU A 149 -5.39 10.07 -2.24
N ASN A 150 -6.51 10.45 -1.63
CA ASN A 150 -7.78 9.74 -1.81
C ASN A 150 -8.21 9.76 -3.27
N LYS A 151 -8.13 10.91 -3.93
CA LYS A 151 -8.49 11.04 -5.35
C LYS A 151 -7.56 10.21 -6.23
N PHE A 152 -6.26 10.22 -5.96
CA PHE A 152 -5.29 9.35 -6.62
C PHE A 152 -5.71 7.88 -6.49
N ASN A 153 -5.93 7.41 -5.27
CA ASN A 153 -6.24 6.01 -4.98
C ASN A 153 -7.59 5.55 -5.57
N CYS A 154 -8.62 6.42 -5.54
CA CYS A 154 -9.95 6.08 -6.02
C CYS A 154 -10.07 6.13 -7.54
N LYS A 155 -9.28 6.97 -8.19
CA LYS A 155 -9.46 7.35 -9.59
C LYS A 155 -8.19 7.12 -10.39
N THR A 156 -7.35 6.14 -10.00
CA THR A 156 -6.09 5.88 -10.70
C THR A 156 -6.30 5.54 -12.16
N ASP A 157 -7.37 4.81 -12.52
CA ASP A 157 -7.67 4.51 -13.93
C ASP A 157 -8.17 5.75 -14.70
N GLU A 158 -8.96 6.63 -14.07
CA GLU A 158 -9.33 7.91 -14.67
C GLU A 158 -8.09 8.80 -14.85
N LEU A 159 -7.19 8.82 -13.85
CA LEU A 159 -5.92 9.51 -13.92
C LEU A 159 -5.05 8.98 -15.06
N ALA A 160 -4.88 7.66 -15.16
CA ALA A 160 -4.10 7.02 -16.21
C ALA A 160 -4.69 7.30 -17.61
N LYS A 161 -6.03 7.18 -17.79
CA LYS A 161 -6.70 7.49 -19.05
C LYS A 161 -6.51 8.95 -19.45
N GLY A 162 -6.62 9.88 -18.51
CA GLY A 162 -6.42 11.29 -18.78
C GLY A 162 -4.97 11.63 -19.15
N ILE A 163 -4.00 10.98 -18.52
CA ILE A 163 -2.59 11.09 -18.90
C ILE A 163 -2.40 10.56 -20.35
N LEU A 164 -2.87 9.35 -20.66
CA LEU A 164 -2.75 8.77 -21.99
C LEU A 164 -3.40 9.66 -23.06
N ASN A 165 -4.59 10.20 -22.79
CA ASN A 165 -5.27 11.14 -23.68
C ASN A 165 -4.46 12.41 -23.94
N ALA A 166 -3.72 12.93 -22.94
CA ALA A 166 -2.86 14.10 -23.13
C ALA A 166 -1.73 13.84 -24.13
N PHE A 167 -1.31 12.59 -24.31
CA PHE A 167 -0.34 12.16 -25.32
C PHE A 167 -0.97 11.64 -26.61
N GLY A 168 -2.29 11.71 -26.74
CA GLY A 168 -3.02 11.21 -27.93
C GLY A 168 -3.02 9.68 -28.03
N ILE A 169 -2.75 8.97 -26.92
CA ILE A 169 -2.75 7.51 -26.87
C ILE A 169 -4.16 7.02 -26.60
N ALA A 170 -4.69 6.18 -27.48
CA ALA A 170 -5.99 5.57 -27.30
C ALA A 170 -5.92 4.49 -26.22
N THR A 171 -6.85 4.54 -25.27
CA THR A 171 -6.95 3.49 -24.25
C THR A 171 -7.60 2.25 -24.87
N SER A 172 -6.91 1.10 -24.79
CA SER A 172 -7.52 -0.16 -25.18
C SER A 172 -8.73 -0.44 -24.29
N ARG A 173 -9.89 -0.69 -24.89
CA ARG A 173 -11.01 -1.27 -24.15
C ARG A 173 -10.52 -2.63 -23.63
N SER A 174 -10.65 -2.86 -22.33
CA SER A 174 -10.67 -4.24 -21.83
C SER A 174 -11.67 -5.01 -22.66
N LYS A 175 -11.29 -6.15 -23.23
CA LYS A 175 -12.24 -7.08 -23.85
C LYS A 175 -13.19 -7.54 -22.74
N GLU A 176 -14.30 -6.85 -22.60
CA GLU A 176 -15.51 -7.43 -22.04
C GLU A 176 -16.06 -8.34 -23.14
N GLU A 177 -16.21 -9.60 -22.83
CA GLU A 177 -16.95 -10.54 -23.65
C GLU A 177 -18.36 -10.00 -23.83
N ASP A 178 -18.76 -9.78 -25.10
CA ASP A 178 -20.11 -9.40 -25.51
C ASP A 178 -21.07 -10.52 -25.05
N ILE A 179 -21.81 -10.27 -23.98
CA ILE A 179 -23.08 -10.93 -23.71
C ILE A 179 -24.16 -9.90 -24.05
N ASP A 180 -24.79 -10.16 -25.18
CA ASP A 180 -25.93 -9.44 -25.75
C ASP A 180 -27.10 -9.37 -24.74
N GLY A 181 -27.64 -8.16 -24.50
CA GLY A 181 -28.80 -7.98 -23.63
C GLY A 181 -29.01 -6.56 -23.15
N ASP A 182 -29.61 -5.75 -24.01
CA ASP A 182 -30.37 -4.51 -23.77
C ASP A 182 -30.54 -4.03 -22.32
N VAL A 183 -29.80 -2.99 -21.86
CA VAL A 183 -30.16 -2.19 -20.68
C VAL A 183 -29.85 -0.72 -20.89
N LYS A 184 -30.90 0.09 -20.72
CA LYS A 184 -30.93 1.55 -20.73
C LYS A 184 -30.17 2.19 -19.58
N SER A 185 -29.50 3.30 -19.90
CA SER A 185 -29.15 4.49 -19.10
C SER A 185 -28.37 4.34 -17.77
N GLY A 186 -27.14 4.84 -17.79
CA GLY A 186 -26.68 5.82 -16.81
C GLY A 186 -26.19 5.30 -15.47
N GLY A 187 -25.04 4.70 -15.42
CA GLY A 187 -24.30 4.52 -14.17
C GLY A 187 -22.97 3.87 -14.49
N VAL A 188 -21.87 4.60 -14.30
CA VAL A 188 -20.53 4.00 -14.36
C VAL A 188 -20.48 2.92 -13.28
N SER A 189 -20.47 1.64 -13.67
CA SER A 189 -20.36 0.54 -12.74
C SER A 189 -18.99 0.59 -12.04
N GLN A 190 -18.98 0.68 -10.73
CA GLN A 190 -17.81 0.63 -9.85
C GLN A 190 -17.18 -0.77 -9.77
N ASP A 191 -17.55 -1.70 -10.64
CA ASP A 191 -17.25 -3.14 -10.50
C ASP A 191 -15.90 -3.59 -11.10
N SER A 192 -15.10 -2.69 -11.66
CA SER A 192 -13.78 -3.03 -12.20
C SER A 192 -12.61 -2.75 -11.25
N ILE A 193 -12.82 -2.87 -9.93
CA ILE A 193 -11.70 -2.79 -8.99
C ILE A 193 -11.03 -4.15 -8.94
N GLN A 194 -9.90 -4.26 -9.62
CA GLN A 194 -8.98 -5.37 -9.42
C GLN A 194 -8.51 -5.36 -7.95
N HIS A 195 -8.93 -6.38 -7.18
CA HIS A 195 -8.57 -6.52 -5.77
C HIS A 195 -7.09 -6.91 -5.65
N TYR A 196 -6.25 -5.94 -5.29
CA TYR A 196 -4.82 -6.16 -5.06
C TYR A 196 -4.51 -6.62 -3.63
N GLY A 197 -5.48 -7.23 -2.94
CA GLY A 197 -5.34 -7.69 -1.58
C GLY A 197 -6.18 -8.92 -1.29
N ARG A 198 -5.89 -9.57 -0.16
CA ARG A 198 -6.65 -10.73 0.31
C ARG A 198 -8.02 -10.35 0.85
N VAL A 199 -8.17 -9.14 1.39
CA VAL A 199 -9.44 -8.58 1.89
C VAL A 199 -9.59 -7.13 1.44
N SER A 200 -10.80 -6.75 1.02
CA SER A 200 -11.10 -5.36 0.62
C SER A 200 -12.31 -4.84 1.36
N TYR A 201 -12.29 -3.56 1.72
CA TYR A 201 -13.34 -2.90 2.49
C TYR A 201 -13.40 -1.41 2.19
N GLN A 202 -14.56 -0.81 2.41
CA GLN A 202 -14.76 0.64 2.29
C GLN A 202 -15.70 1.14 3.38
N ALA A 203 -15.44 2.35 3.88
CA ALA A 203 -16.27 3.03 4.87
C ALA A 203 -17.22 4.03 4.22
N HIS A 204 -18.45 4.15 4.73
CA HIS A 204 -19.35 5.26 4.49
C HIS A 204 -19.14 6.30 5.59
N ILE A 205 -18.63 7.45 5.21
CA ILE A 205 -18.22 8.53 6.11
C ILE A 205 -19.29 9.61 6.09
N ARG A 206 -19.67 10.12 7.26
CA ARG A 206 -20.60 11.24 7.40
C ARG A 206 -20.16 12.43 6.52
N ASP A 207 -21.12 13.03 5.83
CA ASP A 207 -20.95 14.21 4.96
C ASP A 207 -19.98 14.00 3.76
N THR A 208 -19.51 12.77 3.55
CA THR A 208 -18.60 12.41 2.45
C THR A 208 -19.18 11.29 1.57
N GLY A 209 -19.93 10.36 2.18
CA GLY A 209 -20.43 9.16 1.49
C GLY A 209 -19.41 8.01 1.52
N TRP A 210 -19.48 7.13 0.51
CA TRP A 210 -18.58 5.98 0.40
C TRP A 210 -17.16 6.43 0.06
N ALA A 211 -16.20 6.06 0.93
CA ALA A 211 -14.78 6.19 0.66
C ALA A 211 -14.34 5.19 -0.42
N CYS A 212 -13.08 5.26 -0.85
CA CYS A 212 -12.51 4.25 -1.73
C CYS A 212 -12.39 2.90 -1.05
N TRP A 213 -12.41 1.84 -1.85
CA TRP A 213 -12.01 0.54 -1.39
C TRP A 213 -10.55 0.55 -0.93
N GLN A 214 -10.31 0.01 0.24
CA GLN A 214 -8.99 -0.22 0.82
C GLN A 214 -8.78 -1.72 0.97
N SER A 215 -7.53 -2.15 1.15
CA SER A 215 -7.21 -3.57 1.33
C SER A 215 -6.10 -3.76 2.39
N ASP A 216 -6.08 -4.94 2.96
CA ASP A 216 -4.97 -5.50 3.76
C ASP A 216 -4.37 -4.53 4.78
N GLY A 217 -5.17 -4.03 5.71
CA GLY A 217 -4.74 -3.18 6.80
C GLY A 217 -4.58 -1.70 6.46
N ARG A 218 -4.97 -1.27 5.26
CA ARG A 218 -4.96 0.15 4.89
C ARG A 218 -6.18 0.86 5.47
N MET A 219 -5.99 2.10 5.91
CA MET A 219 -7.03 2.87 6.56
C MET A 219 -8.20 3.20 5.62
N SER A 220 -9.42 2.84 6.01
CA SER A 220 -10.66 3.35 5.41
C SER A 220 -11.41 4.20 6.42
N GLY A 221 -11.64 5.45 6.09
CA GLY A 221 -12.18 6.46 7.00
C GLY A 221 -11.31 7.70 7.08
N THR A 222 -11.41 8.44 8.19
CA THR A 222 -10.60 9.65 8.44
C THR A 222 -10.10 9.65 9.89
N THR A 223 -8.99 10.31 10.15
CA THR A 223 -8.50 10.58 11.50
C THR A 223 -8.38 12.08 11.73
N GLY A 224 -8.67 12.56 12.94
CA GLY A 224 -8.53 13.99 13.29
C GLY A 224 -9.57 14.94 12.63
N GLN A 225 -10.49 14.45 11.82
CA GLN A 225 -11.51 15.27 11.13
C GLN A 225 -12.87 15.27 11.82
N ASN A 226 -13.04 14.54 12.93
CA ASN A 226 -14.30 14.38 13.65
C ASN A 226 -15.44 13.87 12.75
N ARG A 227 -15.13 13.05 11.74
CA ARG A 227 -16.10 12.44 10.82
C ARG A 227 -16.27 10.98 11.18
N ARG A 228 -17.49 10.60 11.54
CA ARG A 228 -17.82 9.23 11.92
C ARG A 228 -18.04 8.34 10.72
N ILE A 229 -17.81 7.05 10.91
CA ILE A 229 -18.30 6.00 10.02
C ILE A 229 -19.75 5.69 10.42
N GLU A 230 -20.65 5.65 9.43
CA GLU A 230 -22.07 5.30 9.57
C GLU A 230 -22.36 3.89 9.05
N ALA A 231 -21.60 3.43 8.05
CA ALA A 231 -21.63 2.08 7.52
C ALA A 231 -20.25 1.70 6.96
N PHE A 232 -20.05 0.42 6.70
CA PHE A 232 -18.95 -0.06 5.87
C PHE A 232 -19.39 -1.25 5.03
N ARG A 233 -18.60 -1.58 4.01
CA ARG A 233 -18.72 -2.81 3.23
C ARG A 233 -17.41 -3.57 3.34
N LEU A 234 -17.51 -4.90 3.28
CA LEU A 234 -16.39 -5.81 3.31
C LEU A 234 -16.61 -6.85 2.22
N ILE A 235 -15.62 -7.05 1.36
CA ILE A 235 -15.57 -8.20 0.46
C ILE A 235 -14.99 -9.35 1.27
N PRO A 236 -15.82 -10.35 1.64
CA PRO A 236 -15.38 -11.37 2.55
C PRO A 236 -14.39 -12.34 1.89
N VAL A 237 -13.49 -12.88 2.72
CA VAL A 237 -12.64 -14.02 2.37
C VAL A 237 -13.23 -15.25 3.02
N GLY A 238 -13.94 -16.05 2.25
CA GLY A 238 -14.71 -17.18 2.77
C GLY A 238 -15.97 -16.76 3.53
N GLU A 239 -16.60 -17.70 4.21
CA GLU A 239 -17.84 -17.47 4.96
C GLU A 239 -17.56 -16.56 6.17
N THR A 240 -18.25 -15.41 6.21
CA THR A 240 -17.98 -14.34 7.17
C THR A 240 -19.26 -13.78 7.74
N ASP A 241 -19.33 -13.68 9.07
CA ASP A 241 -20.38 -12.98 9.80
C ASP A 241 -19.83 -11.68 10.37
N VAL A 242 -20.69 -10.65 10.49
CA VAL A 242 -20.32 -9.36 11.09
C VAL A 242 -21.38 -8.89 12.06
N VAL A 243 -20.96 -8.37 13.20
CA VAL A 243 -21.85 -7.70 14.14
C VAL A 243 -21.40 -6.25 14.30
N VAL A 244 -22.35 -5.33 14.17
CA VAL A 244 -22.08 -3.89 14.27
C VAL A 244 -22.91 -3.30 15.40
N HIS A 245 -22.25 -2.64 16.34
CA HIS A 245 -22.94 -1.85 17.39
C HIS A 245 -23.19 -0.44 16.88
N ILE A 246 -24.47 -0.10 16.71
CA ILE A 246 -24.92 1.16 16.14
C ILE A 246 -25.61 1.97 17.22
N LYS A 247 -25.27 3.26 17.33
CA LYS A 247 -25.92 4.19 18.27
C LYS A 247 -27.45 4.15 18.12
N ASP A 248 -28.15 4.06 19.26
CA ASP A 248 -29.63 4.04 19.38
C ASP A 248 -30.30 2.85 18.64
N VAL A 249 -29.54 1.84 18.22
CA VAL A 249 -30.05 0.61 17.61
C VAL A 249 -29.56 -0.62 18.40
N GLY A 250 -28.32 -0.59 18.89
CA GLY A 250 -27.68 -1.73 19.53
C GLY A 250 -26.93 -2.60 18.55
N ASP A 251 -26.76 -3.87 18.91
CA ASP A 251 -26.04 -4.86 18.11
C ASP A 251 -26.92 -5.34 16.95
N LYS A 252 -26.43 -5.16 15.73
CA LYS A 252 -27.05 -5.70 14.51
C LYS A 252 -26.13 -6.75 13.91
N GLU A 253 -26.65 -7.97 13.77
CA GLU A 253 -25.93 -9.12 13.22
C GLU A 253 -26.21 -9.28 11.73
N TYR A 254 -25.17 -9.59 10.97
CA TYR A 254 -25.19 -9.86 9.54
C TYR A 254 -24.51 -11.22 9.32
N LYS A 255 -25.24 -12.19 8.81
CA LYS A 255 -24.75 -13.55 8.55
C LYS A 255 -24.33 -13.71 7.11
N ASN A 256 -23.24 -14.46 6.91
CA ASN A 256 -22.72 -14.80 5.60
C ASN A 256 -22.76 -13.63 4.62
N ILE A 257 -22.02 -12.56 4.96
CA ILE A 257 -22.04 -11.30 4.23
C ILE A 257 -21.47 -11.47 2.81
N SER A 258 -21.93 -10.60 1.90
CA SER A 258 -21.38 -10.42 0.56
C SER A 258 -20.80 -9.03 0.37
N LYS A 259 -20.13 -8.79 -0.77
CA LYS A 259 -19.59 -7.46 -1.14
C LYS A 259 -20.65 -6.34 -1.13
N ASP A 260 -21.92 -6.69 -1.33
CA ASP A 260 -23.02 -5.74 -1.42
C ASP A 260 -23.72 -5.49 -0.07
N THR A 261 -23.34 -6.24 0.97
CA THR A 261 -23.89 -6.10 2.32
C THR A 261 -23.47 -4.77 2.94
N ILE A 262 -24.44 -3.92 3.26
CA ILE A 262 -24.20 -2.66 3.99
C ILE A 262 -24.21 -2.94 5.50
N LEU A 263 -23.06 -2.83 6.13
CA LEU A 263 -22.83 -3.10 7.55
C LEU A 263 -22.93 -1.78 8.32
N GLY A 264 -24.08 -1.49 8.87
CA GLY A 264 -24.41 -0.21 9.53
C GLY A 264 -25.66 0.43 8.96
N THR A 265 -25.67 1.75 8.87
CA THR A 265 -26.79 2.52 8.31
C THR A 265 -26.28 3.66 7.42
N THR A 266 -27.02 4.00 6.35
CA THR A 266 -26.74 5.17 5.52
C THR A 266 -27.93 6.13 5.59
N GLY A 267 -27.69 7.46 5.64
CA GLY A 267 -28.73 8.46 5.65
C GLY A 267 -29.55 8.56 6.94
N GLN A 268 -29.22 7.82 8.01
CA GLN A 268 -29.93 7.81 9.27
C GLN A 268 -29.24 8.60 10.39
N ASN A 269 -28.12 9.23 10.09
CA ASN A 269 -27.35 10.02 11.05
C ASN A 269 -26.88 9.22 12.29
N LYS A 270 -26.69 7.89 12.15
CA LYS A 270 -26.29 6.98 13.23
C LYS A 270 -24.84 6.54 13.05
N ARG A 271 -24.06 6.64 14.13
CA ARG A 271 -22.65 6.21 14.10
C ARG A 271 -22.49 4.75 14.45
N ILE A 272 -21.45 4.14 13.94
CA ILE A 272 -20.92 2.88 14.45
C ILE A 272 -20.04 3.18 15.67
N GLU A 273 -20.19 2.40 16.74
CA GLU A 273 -19.42 2.51 17.98
C GLU A 273 -18.49 1.30 18.21
N ALA A 274 -18.87 0.12 17.71
CA ALA A 274 -18.03 -1.07 17.75
C ALA A 274 -18.36 -2.03 16.60
N ILE A 275 -17.38 -2.83 16.20
CA ILE A 275 -17.52 -3.86 15.17
C ILE A 275 -16.93 -5.19 15.68
N LYS A 276 -17.49 -6.30 15.18
CA LYS A 276 -16.97 -7.66 15.40
C LYS A 276 -17.09 -8.43 14.09
N ILE A 277 -15.97 -8.91 13.56
CA ILE A 277 -15.86 -9.66 12.32
C ILE A 277 -15.52 -11.11 12.66
N ILE A 278 -16.24 -12.07 12.10
CA ILE A 278 -16.13 -13.50 12.38
C ILE A 278 -15.97 -14.23 11.05
N GLY A 279 -14.73 -14.47 10.63
CA GLY A 279 -14.45 -15.40 9.53
C GLY A 279 -14.47 -16.83 10.05
N LYS A 280 -15.11 -17.74 9.33
CA LYS A 280 -15.27 -19.14 9.79
C LYS A 280 -14.02 -19.96 9.47
N ASP A 281 -13.51 -19.85 8.25
CA ASP A 281 -12.34 -20.59 7.81
C ASP A 281 -11.06 -19.73 7.76
N THR A 282 -11.22 -18.42 7.70
CA THR A 282 -10.12 -17.48 7.55
C THR A 282 -10.22 -16.36 8.60
N PRO A 283 -9.30 -16.29 9.54
CA PRO A 283 -9.37 -15.30 10.61
C PRO A 283 -9.10 -13.88 10.11
N TYR A 284 -9.86 -12.94 10.61
CA TYR A 284 -9.66 -11.51 10.42
C TYR A 284 -8.91 -10.89 11.60
N ILE A 285 -8.10 -9.92 11.29
CA ILE A 285 -7.46 -9.03 12.24
C ILE A 285 -7.87 -7.61 11.86
N TYR A 286 -8.37 -6.86 12.81
CA TYR A 286 -8.89 -5.53 12.54
C TYR A 286 -8.69 -4.60 13.73
N ARG A 287 -8.68 -3.31 13.45
CA ARG A 287 -8.67 -2.25 14.46
C ARG A 287 -9.50 -1.07 14.02
N VAL A 288 -9.89 -0.24 14.96
CA VAL A 288 -10.68 0.96 14.71
C VAL A 288 -10.02 2.19 15.33
N HIS A 289 -10.14 3.32 14.66
CA HIS A 289 -9.83 4.62 15.23
C HIS A 289 -11.09 5.20 15.85
N GLN A 290 -11.05 5.47 17.15
CA GLN A 290 -12.17 6.08 17.87
C GLN A 290 -11.85 7.53 18.22
N LYS A 291 -12.87 8.38 18.12
CA LYS A 291 -12.77 9.79 18.52
C LYS A 291 -12.24 9.91 19.95
N ASN A 292 -11.24 10.78 20.16
CA ASN A 292 -10.60 11.09 21.44
C ASN A 292 -9.78 9.94 22.08
N ILE A 293 -9.74 8.76 21.46
CA ILE A 293 -8.94 7.62 21.95
C ILE A 293 -7.78 7.31 20.98
N GLY A 294 -8.02 7.45 19.66
CA GLY A 294 -7.09 7.02 18.62
C GLY A 294 -7.33 5.56 18.21
N TRP A 295 -6.29 4.93 17.70
CA TRP A 295 -6.34 3.53 17.27
C TRP A 295 -6.40 2.58 18.45
N THR A 296 -7.34 1.61 18.38
CA THR A 296 -7.32 0.44 19.29
C THR A 296 -6.10 -0.44 18.97
N ASN A 297 -5.78 -1.36 19.87
CA ASN A 297 -4.93 -2.48 19.48
C ASN A 297 -5.59 -3.28 18.34
N TRP A 298 -4.78 -4.06 17.62
CA TRP A 298 -5.29 -5.05 16.69
C TRP A 298 -6.13 -6.08 17.44
N ILE A 299 -7.31 -6.35 16.91
CA ILE A 299 -8.31 -7.25 17.49
C ILE A 299 -8.41 -8.49 16.60
N TYR A 300 -8.44 -9.64 17.22
CA TYR A 300 -8.53 -10.92 16.52
C TYR A 300 -9.99 -11.32 16.26
N ASN A 301 -10.16 -12.12 15.23
CA ASN A 301 -11.41 -12.73 14.77
C ASN A 301 -12.43 -13.01 15.88
N GLY A 302 -13.65 -12.52 15.73
CA GLY A 302 -14.74 -12.73 16.69
C GLY A 302 -14.71 -11.88 17.96
N GLN A 303 -13.72 -10.99 18.13
CA GLN A 303 -13.64 -10.06 19.28
C GLN A 303 -14.16 -8.67 18.88
N TRP A 304 -14.55 -7.85 19.87
CA TRP A 304 -15.05 -6.50 19.63
C TRP A 304 -13.90 -5.48 19.48
N ALA A 305 -13.90 -4.74 18.38
CA ALA A 305 -13.11 -3.53 18.20
C ALA A 305 -14.02 -2.31 18.40
N GLY A 306 -13.59 -1.36 19.24
CA GLY A 306 -14.37 -0.20 19.63
C GLY A 306 -15.04 -0.35 21.01
N THR A 307 -15.93 0.57 21.34
CA THR A 307 -16.58 0.62 22.67
C THR A 307 -18.08 0.76 22.52
N LYS A 308 -18.85 -0.01 23.31
CA LYS A 308 -20.31 0.06 23.30
C LYS A 308 -20.81 0.98 24.40
N GLY A 309 -21.83 1.79 24.10
CA GLY A 309 -22.55 2.60 25.07
C GLY A 309 -21.76 3.75 25.70
N LYS A 310 -20.57 4.07 25.20
CA LYS A 310 -19.74 5.19 25.67
C LYS A 310 -19.83 6.43 24.79
N GLY A 311 -20.65 6.38 23.76
CA GLY A 311 -20.86 7.51 22.87
C GLY A 311 -19.66 7.83 21.96
N LEU A 312 -18.70 6.92 21.82
CA LEU A 312 -17.49 7.12 21.04
C LEU A 312 -17.69 6.60 19.61
N GLN A 313 -17.57 7.51 18.65
CA GLN A 313 -17.68 7.16 17.23
C GLN A 313 -16.42 6.50 16.69
N ILE A 314 -16.59 5.54 15.80
CA ILE A 314 -15.50 5.06 14.93
C ILE A 314 -15.32 6.05 13.78
N GLU A 315 -14.09 6.45 13.51
CA GLU A 315 -13.72 7.41 12.46
C GLU A 315 -12.96 6.74 11.32
N ALA A 316 -12.22 5.65 11.61
CA ALA A 316 -11.54 4.84 10.62
C ALA A 316 -11.49 3.36 11.02
N ILE A 317 -11.33 2.48 10.04
CA ILE A 317 -11.16 1.04 10.20
C ILE A 317 -9.97 0.56 9.37
N GLU A 318 -9.27 -0.44 9.89
CA GLU A 318 -8.28 -1.23 9.17
C GLU A 318 -8.60 -2.70 9.36
N ILE A 319 -8.60 -3.46 8.28
CA ILE A 319 -8.96 -4.89 8.28
C ILE A 319 -7.94 -5.64 7.43
N MET A 320 -7.46 -6.77 7.94
CA MET A 320 -6.60 -7.68 7.19
C MET A 320 -6.94 -9.13 7.51
N VAL A 321 -6.43 -10.03 6.69
CA VAL A 321 -6.50 -11.48 6.90
C VAL A 321 -5.08 -11.96 7.12
N ALA A 322 -4.81 -12.57 8.25
CA ALA A 322 -3.49 -13.12 8.57
C ALA A 322 -3.61 -14.20 9.64
N LYS A 323 -2.72 -15.18 9.61
CA LYS A 323 -2.60 -16.20 10.67
C LYS A 323 -2.05 -15.59 11.96
N PHE A 324 -1.06 -14.69 11.85
CA PHE A 324 -0.42 -14.00 12.97
C PHE A 324 0.25 -12.69 12.52
N LEU A 325 0.68 -11.87 13.48
CA LEU A 325 1.39 -10.63 13.19
C LEU A 325 2.87 -10.75 13.55
N VAL A 326 3.71 -9.99 12.85
CA VAL A 326 5.15 -9.92 13.10
C VAL A 326 5.61 -8.46 13.15
N ASN A 327 6.43 -8.14 14.16
CA ASN A 327 7.07 -6.83 14.28
C ASN A 327 8.59 -7.00 14.17
N PRO A 328 9.24 -6.60 13.07
CA PRO A 328 10.68 -6.70 12.92
C PRO A 328 11.43 -5.54 13.56
N HIS A 329 12.60 -5.83 14.12
CA HIS A 329 13.62 -4.85 14.51
C HIS A 329 14.81 -4.95 13.55
N VAL A 330 15.05 -3.87 12.81
CA VAL A 330 16.07 -3.82 11.76
C VAL A 330 17.18 -2.85 12.15
N GLN A 331 18.41 -3.22 11.83
CA GLN A 331 19.61 -2.40 12.04
C GLN A 331 19.37 -0.95 11.62
N ASN A 332 19.71 0.02 12.47
CA ASN A 332 19.61 1.47 12.26
C ASN A 332 18.18 2.00 12.01
N LYS A 333 17.15 1.13 12.06
CA LYS A 333 15.74 1.51 11.87
C LYS A 333 14.90 1.24 13.13
N GLY A 334 15.34 0.32 14.00
CA GLY A 334 14.57 -0.09 15.18
C GLY A 334 13.34 -0.94 14.82
N TRP A 335 12.31 -0.85 15.64
CA TRP A 335 11.05 -1.56 15.45
C TRP A 335 10.21 -0.90 14.36
N LEU A 336 9.81 -1.69 13.33
CA LEU A 336 9.08 -1.18 12.17
C LEU A 336 7.54 -1.27 12.30
N GLY A 337 7.02 -1.75 13.44
CA GLY A 337 5.61 -1.96 13.68
C GLY A 337 5.10 -3.33 13.24
N GLU A 338 3.93 -3.72 13.80
CA GLU A 338 3.29 -4.99 13.47
C GLU A 338 2.76 -4.99 12.03
N ARG A 339 2.93 -6.10 11.36
CA ARG A 339 2.43 -6.36 10.00
C ARG A 339 1.99 -7.81 9.85
N ALA A 340 1.13 -8.08 8.88
CA ALA A 340 0.68 -9.44 8.57
C ALA A 340 1.87 -10.34 8.22
N CYS A 341 1.81 -11.61 8.65
CA CYS A 341 2.90 -12.56 8.49
C CYS A 341 3.30 -12.81 7.03
N GLU A 342 2.38 -12.67 6.08
CA GLU A 342 2.63 -12.84 4.64
C GLU A 342 3.47 -11.72 4.02
N ASN A 343 3.61 -10.58 4.71
CA ASN A 343 4.46 -9.50 4.24
C ASN A 343 5.95 -9.84 4.38
N ILE A 344 6.80 -9.09 3.70
CA ILE A 344 8.24 -9.16 3.94
C ILE A 344 8.54 -8.55 5.31
N ILE A 345 9.06 -9.38 6.20
CA ILE A 345 9.41 -9.04 7.58
C ILE A 345 10.91 -8.74 7.65
N GLY A 346 11.27 -7.49 7.56
CA GLY A 346 12.64 -7.01 7.43
C GLY A 346 12.80 -6.08 6.23
N ILE A 347 14.03 -5.91 5.76
CA ILE A 347 14.36 -5.06 4.61
C ILE A 347 15.41 -5.78 3.77
N THR A 348 15.10 -6.03 2.50
CA THR A 348 16.03 -6.62 1.51
C THR A 348 16.68 -5.54 0.66
N GLY A 349 17.87 -5.80 0.11
CA GLY A 349 18.55 -4.91 -0.83
C GLY A 349 19.29 -3.70 -0.21
N HIS A 350 19.22 -3.52 1.10
CA HIS A 350 19.83 -2.37 1.80
C HIS A 350 21.03 -2.73 2.67
N ASN A 351 21.49 -3.96 2.62
CA ASN A 351 22.56 -4.42 3.50
C ASN A 351 22.26 -4.27 5.01
N LEU A 352 21.01 -4.23 5.39
CA LEU A 352 20.56 -4.14 6.78
C LEU A 352 20.23 -5.53 7.32
N ARG A 353 20.70 -5.83 8.54
CA ARG A 353 20.38 -7.10 9.20
C ARG A 353 19.06 -7.02 9.95
N LEU A 354 18.35 -8.12 10.01
CA LEU A 354 17.32 -8.36 10.98
C LEU A 354 18.02 -8.69 12.32
N GLU A 355 17.81 -7.87 13.34
CA GLU A 355 18.44 -8.04 14.66
C GLU A 355 17.52 -8.77 15.64
N ALA A 356 16.23 -8.52 15.54
CA ALA A 356 15.19 -9.18 16.32
C ALA A 356 13.82 -9.08 15.62
N PHE A 357 12.89 -9.87 16.11
CA PHE A 357 11.46 -9.69 15.78
C PHE A 357 10.60 -10.22 16.93
N LYS A 358 9.33 -9.78 16.96
CA LYS A 358 8.28 -10.33 17.83
C LYS A 358 7.22 -10.97 16.95
N LEU A 359 6.70 -12.11 17.41
CA LEU A 359 5.54 -12.77 16.82
C LEU A 359 4.34 -12.58 17.76
N ASN A 360 3.25 -12.04 17.25
CA ASN A 360 1.97 -12.06 17.94
C ASN A 360 1.14 -13.23 17.37
N PRO A 361 1.06 -14.37 18.05
CA PRO A 361 0.51 -15.60 17.49
C PRO A 361 -1.02 -15.62 17.38
N LEU A 362 -1.72 -14.64 17.98
CA LEU A 362 -3.17 -14.47 17.87
C LEU A 362 -3.99 -15.76 18.16
N GLY A 363 -3.52 -16.58 19.09
CA GLY A 363 -4.16 -17.83 19.49
C GLY A 363 -3.54 -19.09 18.91
N MET A 364 -2.63 -18.98 17.95
CA MET A 364 -1.82 -20.13 17.47
C MET A 364 -0.74 -20.49 18.49
N THR A 365 -0.35 -21.76 18.51
CA THR A 365 0.87 -22.18 19.21
C THR A 365 2.03 -22.13 18.24
N ILE A 366 3.00 -21.27 18.53
CA ILE A 366 4.23 -21.12 17.75
C ILE A 366 5.41 -21.28 18.68
N LYS A 367 6.38 -22.13 18.34
CA LYS A 367 7.68 -22.20 19.02
C LYS A 367 8.77 -21.70 18.09
N ALA A 368 9.82 -21.13 18.66
CA ALA A 368 10.90 -20.55 17.89
C ALA A 368 12.27 -20.84 18.49
N LYS A 369 13.25 -21.06 17.60
CA LYS A 369 14.68 -21.08 17.93
C LYS A 369 15.41 -20.18 16.95
N ALA A 370 16.44 -19.48 17.42
CA ALA A 370 17.27 -18.65 16.56
C ALA A 370 18.74 -18.86 16.87
N HIS A 371 19.57 -18.94 15.83
CA HIS A 371 21.01 -18.84 15.93
C HIS A 371 21.43 -17.38 15.79
N ILE A 372 22.13 -16.87 16.78
CA ILE A 372 22.49 -15.45 16.88
C ILE A 372 24.02 -15.34 16.96
N GLU A 373 24.57 -14.39 16.23
CA GLU A 373 26.00 -14.08 16.23
C GLU A 373 26.58 -13.98 17.63
N GLY A 374 27.61 -14.81 17.92
CA GLY A 374 28.34 -14.81 19.18
C GLY A 374 27.53 -15.28 20.41
N ILE A 375 26.30 -15.79 20.20
CA ILE A 375 25.47 -16.40 21.23
C ILE A 375 25.22 -17.88 20.93
N GLY A 376 25.06 -18.23 19.65
CA GLY A 376 24.68 -19.56 19.20
C GLY A 376 23.15 -19.74 19.22
N TRP A 377 22.72 -21.00 19.30
CA TRP A 377 21.30 -21.35 19.33
C TRP A 377 20.65 -20.95 20.66
N LYS A 378 19.56 -20.21 20.56
CA LYS A 378 18.68 -19.87 21.67
C LYS A 378 17.28 -20.43 21.39
N ASP A 379 16.76 -21.21 22.32
CA ASP A 379 15.38 -21.72 22.29
C ASP A 379 14.47 -20.75 23.07
N TYR A 380 13.41 -20.28 22.44
CA TYR A 380 12.43 -19.37 23.03
C TYR A 380 11.18 -20.10 23.53
N GLY A 381 11.08 -21.43 23.27
CA GLY A 381 9.88 -22.20 23.59
C GLY A 381 8.64 -21.68 22.86
N THR A 382 7.50 -21.73 23.53
CA THR A 382 6.25 -21.14 23.00
C THR A 382 6.32 -19.62 23.09
N VAL A 383 6.20 -18.97 21.94
CA VAL A 383 6.30 -17.51 21.84
C VAL A 383 4.97 -16.82 22.14
N THR A 384 5.08 -15.64 22.74
CA THR A 384 3.97 -14.72 22.97
C THR A 384 4.24 -13.40 22.25
N LYS A 385 3.25 -12.50 22.17
CA LYS A 385 3.41 -11.17 21.56
C LYS A 385 4.56 -10.33 22.17
N ASP A 386 5.00 -10.66 23.37
CA ASP A 386 6.07 -9.96 24.07
C ASP A 386 7.44 -10.64 23.94
N THR A 387 7.48 -11.87 23.38
CA THR A 387 8.73 -12.61 23.17
C THR A 387 9.58 -11.94 22.10
N VAL A 388 10.79 -11.50 22.48
CA VAL A 388 11.78 -10.94 21.54
C VAL A 388 12.68 -12.06 21.06
N ILE A 389 12.56 -12.43 19.79
CA ILE A 389 13.43 -13.41 19.12
C ILE A 389 14.58 -12.65 18.48
N GLY A 390 15.81 -12.91 18.89
CA GLY A 390 16.99 -12.13 18.52
C GLY A 390 17.48 -11.23 19.63
N THR A 391 18.16 -10.14 19.29
CA THR A 391 18.69 -9.15 20.25
C THR A 391 18.42 -7.73 19.76
N THR A 392 18.27 -6.78 20.70
CA THR A 392 18.18 -5.35 20.40
C THR A 392 19.35 -4.61 21.08
N GLY A 393 19.90 -3.59 20.42
CA GLY A 393 20.98 -2.76 20.97
C GLY A 393 22.35 -3.46 21.13
N GLN A 394 22.51 -4.70 20.65
CA GLN A 394 23.75 -5.48 20.78
C GLN A 394 24.51 -5.62 19.44
N ASN A 395 23.98 -5.05 18.37
CA ASN A 395 24.58 -5.13 17.04
C ASN A 395 24.82 -6.58 16.54
N LYS A 396 23.99 -7.54 16.99
CA LYS A 396 24.10 -8.96 16.63
C LYS A 396 23.06 -9.31 15.58
N ARG A 397 23.47 -10.09 14.59
CA ARG A 397 22.59 -10.58 13.52
C ARG A 397 21.94 -11.91 13.91
N ILE A 398 20.77 -12.15 13.41
CA ILE A 398 20.19 -13.48 13.32
C ILE A 398 20.82 -14.17 12.08
N GLU A 399 21.30 -15.39 12.28
CA GLU A 399 21.97 -16.17 11.24
C GLU A 399 21.14 -17.37 10.77
N CYS A 400 20.35 -17.98 11.65
CA CYS A 400 19.51 -19.10 11.33
C CYS A 400 18.24 -19.13 12.20
N LEU A 401 17.15 -19.67 11.67
CA LEU A 401 15.85 -19.77 12.33
C LEU A 401 15.27 -21.17 12.21
N CYS A 402 14.54 -21.58 13.24
CA CYS A 402 13.72 -22.78 13.26
C CYS A 402 12.40 -22.48 13.96
N PHE A 403 11.29 -22.87 13.35
CA PHE A 403 9.95 -22.69 13.91
C PHE A 403 9.20 -24.02 14.00
N ASP A 404 8.28 -24.09 14.97
CA ASP A 404 7.27 -25.14 15.10
C ASP A 404 5.89 -24.47 15.13
N GLY A 405 5.05 -24.75 14.12
CA GLY A 405 3.72 -24.15 13.95
C GLY A 405 3.06 -24.52 12.63
N ASP A 406 1.78 -24.16 12.48
CA ASP A 406 1.01 -24.48 11.26
C ASP A 406 1.21 -23.40 10.16
N PHE A 407 2.42 -23.31 9.62
CA PHE A 407 2.78 -22.39 8.52
C PHE A 407 4.05 -22.87 7.82
N GLU A 408 4.33 -22.25 6.68
CA GLU A 408 5.62 -22.33 5.99
C GLU A 408 6.34 -20.97 6.09
N TYR A 409 7.66 -20.98 6.02
CA TYR A 409 8.47 -19.77 6.04
C TYR A 409 9.68 -19.88 5.11
N ARG A 410 10.21 -18.74 4.74
CA ARG A 410 11.49 -18.59 4.03
C ARG A 410 12.25 -17.39 4.55
N VAL A 411 13.56 -17.38 4.36
CA VAL A 411 14.43 -16.30 4.81
C VAL A 411 15.25 -15.73 3.64
N HIS A 412 15.48 -14.42 3.68
CA HIS A 412 16.41 -13.76 2.77
C HIS A 412 17.76 -13.66 3.47
N VAL A 413 18.76 -14.34 2.93
CA VAL A 413 20.12 -14.38 3.45
C VAL A 413 21.01 -13.47 2.62
N LYS A 414 21.86 -12.69 3.27
CA LYS A 414 22.85 -11.83 2.60
C LYS A 414 23.63 -12.61 1.54
N ASN A 415 23.74 -12.05 0.34
CA ASN A 415 24.46 -12.58 -0.82
C ASN A 415 23.88 -13.88 -1.43
N SER A 416 22.87 -14.50 -0.80
CA SER A 416 22.25 -15.74 -1.29
C SER A 416 20.81 -15.53 -1.74
N GLY A 417 20.13 -14.45 -1.28
CA GLY A 417 18.74 -14.19 -1.62
C GLY A 417 17.76 -15.02 -0.79
N TRP A 418 16.56 -15.24 -1.34
CA TRP A 418 15.52 -16.03 -0.68
C TRP A 418 15.81 -17.54 -0.76
N THR A 419 15.63 -18.22 0.38
CA THR A 419 15.60 -19.69 0.44
C THR A 419 14.28 -20.21 -0.14
N ASP A 420 14.19 -21.52 -0.36
CA ASP A 420 12.92 -22.18 -0.61
C ASP A 420 12.00 -22.12 0.60
N TRP A 421 10.69 -22.33 0.35
CA TRP A 421 9.69 -22.43 1.39
C TRP A 421 9.85 -23.72 2.17
N THR A 422 9.84 -23.63 3.50
CA THR A 422 10.04 -24.76 4.41
C THR A 422 8.94 -24.76 5.47
N LYS A 423 8.44 -25.94 5.83
CA LYS A 423 7.46 -26.09 6.91
C LYS A 423 8.07 -25.77 8.26
N ALA A 424 7.27 -25.15 9.12
CA ALA A 424 7.62 -24.92 10.53
C ALA A 424 7.38 -26.20 11.35
N ASP A 425 8.25 -27.20 11.17
CA ASP A 425 8.14 -28.54 11.73
C ASP A 425 8.91 -28.75 13.05
N GLY A 426 9.54 -27.70 13.57
CA GLY A 426 10.35 -27.71 14.79
C GLY A 426 11.76 -28.29 14.63
N VAL A 427 12.10 -28.77 13.42
CA VAL A 427 13.40 -29.42 13.12
C VAL A 427 14.14 -28.72 11.99
N SER A 428 13.44 -28.41 10.91
CA SER A 428 14.02 -27.74 9.73
C SER A 428 14.49 -26.32 10.08
N THR A 429 15.71 -26.00 9.62
CA THR A 429 16.33 -24.69 9.87
C THR A 429 16.57 -23.93 8.57
N LEU A 430 16.38 -22.62 8.57
CA LEU A 430 16.67 -21.75 7.44
C LEU A 430 17.63 -20.63 7.82
N GLY A 431 18.61 -20.40 6.97
CA GLY A 431 19.74 -19.51 7.18
C GLY A 431 21.07 -20.24 7.16
N THR A 432 22.07 -19.72 7.82
CA THR A 432 23.42 -20.31 7.86
C THR A 432 23.96 -20.31 9.28
N VAL A 433 24.76 -21.34 9.63
CA VAL A 433 25.50 -21.39 10.89
C VAL A 433 26.99 -21.43 10.58
N GLY A 434 27.79 -20.59 11.25
CA GLY A 434 29.24 -20.55 11.07
C GLY A 434 29.75 -19.88 9.79
N GLN A 435 28.87 -19.34 8.95
CA GLN A 435 29.26 -18.66 7.70
C GLN A 435 29.26 -17.13 7.80
N ALA A 436 28.94 -16.59 8.96
CA ALA A 436 28.84 -15.15 9.21
C ALA A 436 27.86 -14.41 8.25
N LEU A 437 26.87 -15.12 7.70
CA LEU A 437 25.83 -14.53 6.86
C LEU A 437 24.60 -14.20 7.68
N ARG A 438 24.10 -12.99 7.50
CA ARG A 438 22.90 -12.52 8.22
C ARG A 438 21.63 -12.83 7.48
N ILE A 439 20.56 -12.99 8.23
CA ILE A 439 19.19 -12.87 7.71
C ILE A 439 18.85 -11.38 7.60
N GLU A 440 18.31 -10.96 6.48
CA GLU A 440 17.85 -9.61 6.19
C GLU A 440 16.33 -9.48 6.30
N ALA A 441 15.62 -10.55 5.92
CA ALA A 441 14.17 -10.61 6.00
C ALA A 441 13.65 -12.05 6.14
N ILE A 442 12.40 -12.15 6.60
CA ILE A 442 11.63 -13.40 6.71
C ILE A 442 10.31 -13.17 5.97
N GLN A 443 9.72 -14.23 5.44
CA GLN A 443 8.36 -14.25 4.92
C GLN A 443 7.69 -15.55 5.34
N PHE A 444 6.39 -15.50 5.63
CA PHE A 444 5.57 -16.63 6.08
C PHE A 444 4.35 -16.81 5.17
N ARG A 445 3.78 -18.04 5.13
CA ARG A 445 2.52 -18.33 4.43
C ARG A 445 1.74 -19.49 5.05
#